data_80e2889f813d9dddeb71e331030a2711
#
_entry.id   80e2889f813d9dddeb71e331030a2711
#
_cell.length_a   1.000
_cell.length_b   1.000
_cell.length_c   1.000
_cell.angle_alpha   90.00
_cell.angle_beta   90.00
_cell.angle_gamma   90.00
#
_symmetry.space_group_name_H-M   'P 1'
#
loop_
_entity.id
_entity.type
_entity.pdbx_description
1 polymer ?
#
loop_
_entity_poly.entity_id
_entity_poly.type
_entity_poly.pdbx_seq_one_letter_code
_entity_poly.pdbx_strand_id
1 'polypeptide(L)'
;MATRGCIPDTSEVVWLEFDPQAGHEQAGHRPALVISPASYNAKTGLMVCCPMTTQIKGHPFEVVTQFDGVDCAVLSDQVKSLDWKVRKAKKKAVVPPEVMLHVRAKLKALLMIS
;
A
#
# COMPACT_ATOMS: atom_id res chain seq x y z
N MET A 1 16.48 1.38 -19.06
CA MET A 1 16.18 1.28 -18.68
C MET A 1 15.30 1.76 -17.80
N ALA A 2 14.68 2.24 -17.95
CA ALA A 2 13.74 2.87 -17.15
C ALA A 2 12.93 2.04 -16.29
N THR A 3 12.95 0.82 -16.47
CA THR A 3 12.06 -0.01 -15.73
C THR A 3 12.42 -0.14 -14.30
N ARG A 4 13.66 0.22 -13.92
CA ARG A 4 13.97 0.06 -12.60
C ARG A 4 13.21 0.99 -11.77
N GLY A 5 12.81 2.15 -12.23
CA GLY A 5 12.03 3.06 -11.43
C GLY A 5 10.62 2.60 -11.20
N CYS A 6 10.20 1.53 -11.84
CA CYS A 6 8.86 1.04 -11.69
C CYS A 6 8.70 -0.01 -10.61
N ILE A 7 9.78 -0.47 -10.01
CA ILE A 7 9.67 -1.50 -8.99
C ILE A 7 9.29 -0.84 -7.66
N PRO A 8 8.16 -1.21 -7.07
CA PRO A 8 7.77 -0.63 -5.78
C PRO A 8 8.73 -1.01 -4.67
N ASP A 9 8.90 -0.13 -3.71
CA ASP A 9 9.78 -0.38 -2.58
C ASP A 9 9.05 -0.03 -1.29
N THR A 10 9.55 -0.52 -0.19
CA THR A 10 9.00 -0.25 1.14
C THR A 10 8.83 1.24 1.37
N SER A 11 7.77 1.62 2.00
CA SER A 11 7.42 3.00 2.37
C SER A 11 6.87 3.85 1.23
N GLU A 12 6.82 3.30 0.04
CA GLU A 12 6.25 4.04 -1.09
C GLU A 12 4.76 3.93 -1.11
N VAL A 13 4.10 5.02 -1.46
CA VAL A 13 2.68 5.01 -1.80
C VAL A 13 2.59 4.89 -3.31
N VAL A 14 1.88 3.90 -3.77
CA VAL A 14 1.72 3.67 -5.21
C VAL A 14 0.25 3.74 -5.57
N TRP A 15 -0.03 4.19 -6.80
CA TRP A 15 -1.36 4.10 -7.38
C TRP A 15 -1.46 2.78 -8.09
N LEU A 16 -2.56 2.08 -7.87
CA LEU A 16 -2.79 0.79 -8.50
C LEU A 16 -4.05 0.86 -9.33
N GLU A 17 -4.02 0.19 -10.48
CA GLU A 17 -5.21 0.02 -11.28
C GLU A 17 -5.97 -1.18 -10.75
N PHE A 18 -7.24 -0.98 -10.54
CA PHE A 18 -8.12 -2.06 -10.09
C PHE A 18 -9.11 -2.36 -11.19
N ASP A 19 -9.20 -3.62 -11.53
CA ASP A 19 -10.16 -4.04 -12.53
C ASP A 19 -11.55 -3.98 -11.94
N PRO A 20 -12.52 -3.64 -12.73
CA PRO A 20 -13.90 -3.67 -12.26
C PRO A 20 -14.32 -5.11 -12.10
N GLN A 21 -14.21 -5.63 -10.93
CA GLN A 21 -14.53 -6.95 -10.73
C GLN A 21 -15.88 -7.14 -10.45
N ALA A 22 -16.48 -7.00 -9.55
CA ALA A 22 -17.79 -7.36 -9.18
C ALA A 22 -18.82 -6.38 -9.66
N GLY A 23 -18.64 -5.84 -10.75
CA GLY A 23 -19.62 -4.99 -11.33
C GLY A 23 -19.88 -3.70 -10.61
N HIS A 24 -19.86 -3.70 -9.32
CA HIS A 24 -20.09 -2.50 -8.58
C HIS A 24 -18.84 -1.86 -8.11
N GLU A 25 -17.73 -2.56 -8.24
CA GLU A 25 -16.50 -2.04 -7.75
C GLU A 25 -16.08 -0.87 -8.55
N GLN A 26 -15.52 0.12 -7.90
CA GLN A 26 -15.02 1.21 -8.63
C GLN A 26 -13.82 0.80 -9.41
N ALA A 27 -13.82 1.10 -10.67
CA ALA A 27 -12.64 0.95 -11.47
C ALA A 27 -11.79 2.17 -11.20
N GLY A 28 -10.57 2.15 -11.58
CA GLY A 28 -9.69 3.29 -11.48
C GLY A 28 -8.56 3.03 -10.52
N HIS A 29 -7.92 4.11 -10.13
CA HIS A 29 -6.71 3.99 -9.36
C HIS A 29 -6.99 4.15 -7.88
N ARG A 30 -6.28 3.36 -7.08
CA ARG A 30 -6.37 3.48 -5.64
C ARG A 30 -4.98 3.49 -5.05
N PRO A 31 -4.76 4.24 -3.97
CA PRO A 31 -3.44 4.27 -3.36
C PRO A 31 -3.24 3.10 -2.41
N ALA A 32 -2.01 2.64 -2.32
CA ALA A 32 -1.62 1.60 -1.39
C ALA A 32 -0.22 1.87 -0.87
N LEU A 33 0.02 1.51 0.38
CA LEU A 33 1.33 1.65 0.98
C LEU A 33 2.08 0.33 0.82
N VAL A 34 3.27 0.39 0.23
CA VAL A 34 4.09 -0.79 -0.01
C VAL A 34 4.84 -1.15 1.27
N ILE A 35 4.72 -2.40 1.67
CA ILE A 35 5.37 -2.90 2.88
C ILE A 35 6.63 -3.68 2.55
N SER A 36 6.57 -4.51 1.51
CA SER A 36 7.70 -5.37 1.16
C SER A 36 8.77 -4.63 0.37
N PRO A 37 10.01 -5.08 0.47
CA PRO A 37 11.13 -4.37 -0.18
C PRO A 37 11.21 -4.65 -1.68
N ALA A 38 11.85 -3.74 -2.39
CA ALA A 38 12.02 -3.85 -3.83
C ALA A 38 12.69 -5.16 -4.23
N SER A 39 13.61 -5.66 -3.41
CA SER A 39 14.29 -6.92 -3.73
C SER A 39 13.31 -8.08 -3.85
N TYR A 40 12.34 -8.15 -2.94
CA TYR A 40 11.32 -9.17 -3.00
C TYR A 40 10.37 -8.89 -4.17
N ASN A 41 9.98 -7.63 -4.31
CA ASN A 41 9.00 -7.25 -5.32
C ASN A 41 9.52 -7.50 -6.74
N ALA A 42 10.80 -7.24 -6.96
CA ALA A 42 11.41 -7.48 -8.27
C ALA A 42 11.50 -8.96 -8.59
N LYS A 43 11.83 -9.78 -7.59
CA LYS A 43 11.96 -11.18 -7.82
C LYS A 43 10.67 -11.90 -8.07
N THR A 44 9.64 -11.53 -7.35
CA THR A 44 8.39 -12.28 -7.39
C THR A 44 7.34 -11.67 -8.31
N GLY A 45 7.46 -10.39 -8.63
CA GLY A 45 6.39 -9.68 -9.35
C GLY A 45 5.21 -9.35 -8.46
N LEU A 46 5.34 -9.65 -7.17
CA LEU A 46 4.29 -9.33 -6.20
C LEU A 46 4.80 -8.27 -5.24
N MET A 47 3.91 -7.64 -4.53
CA MET A 47 4.28 -6.79 -3.42
C MET A 47 3.27 -6.99 -2.31
N VAL A 48 3.73 -6.90 -1.07
CA VAL A 48 2.84 -6.89 0.08
C VAL A 48 2.53 -5.44 0.37
N CYS A 49 1.26 -5.10 0.45
CA CYS A 49 0.84 -3.72 0.60
C CYS A 49 -0.44 -3.61 1.40
N CYS A 50 -0.71 -2.40 1.86
CA CYS A 50 -1.94 -2.09 2.59
C CYS A 50 -2.68 -1.01 1.83
N PRO A 51 -3.97 -1.17 1.56
CA PRO A 51 -4.72 -0.12 0.88
C PRO A 51 -4.87 1.09 1.76
N MET A 52 -5.08 2.24 1.13
CA MET A 52 -5.29 3.49 1.83
C MET A 52 -6.64 4.05 1.45
N THR A 53 -7.25 4.78 2.37
CA THR A 53 -8.58 5.34 2.13
C THR A 53 -8.66 6.74 2.70
N THR A 54 -9.48 7.59 2.10
CA THR A 54 -9.78 8.90 2.66
C THR A 54 -10.95 8.83 3.63
N GLN A 55 -11.62 7.68 3.71
CA GLN A 55 -12.73 7.52 4.64
C GLN A 55 -12.21 6.97 5.97
N ILE A 56 -11.77 7.87 6.81
CA ILE A 56 -11.17 7.50 8.09
C ILE A 56 -12.27 7.22 9.09
N LYS A 57 -12.27 6.02 9.66
CA LYS A 57 -13.32 5.61 10.59
C LYS A 57 -12.87 5.45 12.02
N GLY A 58 -11.58 5.59 12.28
CA GLY A 58 -11.06 5.47 13.62
C GLY A 58 -10.85 4.07 14.12
N HIS A 59 -10.77 3.09 13.23
CA HIS A 59 -10.48 1.72 13.64
C HIS A 59 -9.08 1.61 14.20
N PRO A 60 -8.86 0.67 15.13
CA PRO A 60 -7.52 0.54 15.75
C PRO A 60 -6.40 0.22 14.78
N PHE A 61 -6.71 -0.40 13.65
CA PHE A 61 -5.67 -0.78 12.69
C PHE A 61 -5.45 0.26 11.60
N GLU A 62 -6.13 1.39 11.68
CA GLU A 62 -5.88 2.49 10.74
C GLU A 62 -4.69 3.31 11.21
N VAL A 63 -3.82 3.67 10.28
CA VAL A 63 -2.73 4.60 10.57
C VAL A 63 -2.94 5.83 9.72
N VAL A 64 -3.23 6.96 10.35
CA VAL A 64 -3.56 8.19 9.63
C VAL A 64 -2.30 8.89 9.17
N THR A 65 -2.30 9.35 7.95
CA THR A 65 -1.21 10.13 7.40
C THR A 65 -1.80 11.08 6.36
N GLN A 66 -0.96 11.85 5.72
CA GLN A 66 -1.41 12.71 4.64
C GLN A 66 -0.77 12.26 3.34
N PHE A 67 -1.56 12.26 2.31
CA PHE A 67 -1.09 11.92 0.98
C PHE A 67 -1.67 12.95 0.03
N ASP A 68 -0.80 13.66 -0.66
CA ASP A 68 -1.22 14.65 -1.63
C ASP A 68 -2.06 15.76 -0.97
N GLY A 69 -1.70 16.10 0.26
CA GLY A 69 -2.40 17.15 1.00
C GLY A 69 -3.72 16.75 1.61
N VAL A 70 -4.09 15.47 1.50
CA VAL A 70 -5.37 14.98 1.99
C VAL A 70 -5.12 13.95 3.09
N ASP A 71 -5.89 14.04 4.16
CA ASP A 71 -5.79 13.04 5.22
C ASP A 71 -6.31 11.71 4.73
N CYS A 72 -5.58 10.66 5.02
CA CYS A 72 -5.97 9.31 4.66
C CYS A 72 -5.48 8.33 5.69
N ALA A 73 -6.01 7.13 5.64
CA ALA A 73 -5.62 6.08 6.57
C ALA A 73 -5.09 4.88 5.83
N VAL A 74 -4.00 4.33 6.35
CA VAL A 74 -3.48 3.05 5.88
C VAL A 74 -4.25 1.97 6.62
N LEU A 75 -4.85 1.06 5.87
CA LEU A 75 -5.65 -0.01 6.46
C LEU A 75 -4.76 -1.22 6.71
N SER A 76 -4.12 -1.23 7.87
CA SER A 76 -3.12 -2.25 8.17
C SER A 76 -3.70 -3.66 8.24
N ASP A 77 -4.95 -3.79 8.64
CA ASP A 77 -5.58 -5.11 8.71
C ASP A 77 -6.05 -5.64 7.36
N GLN A 78 -5.88 -4.85 6.30
CA GLN A 78 -6.20 -5.32 4.96
C GLN A 78 -4.95 -5.57 4.13
N VAL A 79 -3.88 -5.93 4.80
CA VAL A 79 -2.63 -6.25 4.15
C VAL A 79 -2.84 -7.40 3.16
N LYS A 80 -2.25 -7.29 1.99
CA LYS A 80 -2.44 -8.29 0.94
C LYS A 80 -1.28 -8.27 -0.03
N SER A 81 -1.15 -9.35 -0.78
CA SER A 81 -0.18 -9.43 -1.86
C SER A 81 -0.87 -9.14 -3.17
N LEU A 82 -0.28 -8.30 -3.97
CA LEU A 82 -0.82 -7.95 -5.29
C LEU A 82 0.28 -7.98 -6.33
N ASP A 83 -0.11 -8.28 -7.56
CA ASP A 83 0.81 -8.25 -8.69
C ASP A 83 0.96 -6.80 -9.15
N TRP A 84 2.10 -6.21 -8.89
CA TRP A 84 2.29 -4.80 -9.15
C TRP A 84 2.45 -4.47 -10.63
N LYS A 85 2.85 -5.45 -11.43
CA LYS A 85 2.99 -5.20 -12.86
C LYS A 85 1.63 -5.19 -13.54
N VAL A 86 0.82 -6.18 -13.23
CA VAL A 86 -0.52 -6.26 -13.83
C VAL A 86 -1.35 -5.06 -13.44
N ARG A 87 -1.19 -4.59 -12.21
CA ARG A 87 -1.96 -3.45 -11.74
C ARG A 87 -1.30 -2.11 -12.02
N LYS A 88 -0.21 -2.14 -12.77
CA LYS A 88 0.46 -0.92 -13.22
C LYS A 88 0.78 0.05 -12.09
N ALA A 89 1.39 -0.47 -11.06
CA ALA A 89 1.72 0.34 -9.89
C ALA A 89 2.63 1.49 -10.26
N LYS A 90 2.29 2.69 -9.80
CA LYS A 90 3.08 3.88 -10.03
C LYS A 90 3.38 4.57 -8.73
N LYS A 91 4.64 4.85 -8.49
CA LYS A 91 5.04 5.54 -7.28
C LYS A 91 4.52 6.95 -7.27
N LYS A 92 3.96 7.37 -6.17
CA LYS A 92 3.43 8.72 -5.99
C LYS A 92 4.06 9.48 -4.84
N ALA A 93 4.46 8.78 -3.81
CA ALA A 93 4.98 9.45 -2.62
C ALA A 93 5.73 8.46 -1.75
N VAL A 94 6.33 8.95 -0.69
CA VAL A 94 6.97 8.11 0.32
C VAL A 94 6.44 8.61 1.66
N VAL A 95 5.98 7.70 2.50
CA VAL A 95 5.46 8.11 3.81
C VAL A 95 6.61 8.38 4.78
N PRO A 96 6.38 9.21 5.81
CA PRO A 96 7.40 9.43 6.83
C PRO A 96 7.71 8.14 7.58
N PRO A 97 8.92 8.00 8.11
CA PRO A 97 9.32 6.77 8.81
C PRO A 97 8.39 6.37 9.94
N GLU A 98 7.82 7.32 10.65
CA GLU A 98 6.94 6.98 11.75
C GLU A 98 5.64 6.31 11.30
N VAL A 99 5.21 6.58 10.08
CA VAL A 99 4.03 5.92 9.55
C VAL A 99 4.34 4.43 9.36
N MET A 100 5.49 4.12 8.79
CA MET A 100 5.91 2.72 8.63
C MET A 100 6.06 2.04 9.98
N LEU A 101 6.61 2.76 10.95
CA LEU A 101 6.77 2.20 12.27
C LEU A 101 5.42 1.80 12.87
N HIS A 102 4.43 2.66 12.76
CA HIS A 102 3.11 2.36 13.28
C HIS A 102 2.41 1.25 12.51
N VAL A 103 2.53 1.24 11.19
CA VAL A 103 1.93 0.19 10.39
C VAL A 103 2.56 -1.16 10.74
N ARG A 104 3.89 -1.19 10.87
CA ARG A 104 4.56 -2.44 11.23
C ARG A 104 4.15 -2.93 12.61
N ALA A 105 3.98 -2.01 13.56
CA ALA A 105 3.55 -2.39 14.89
C ALA A 105 2.16 -3.02 14.86
N LYS A 106 1.26 -2.46 14.06
CA LYS A 106 -0.08 -3.02 13.94
C LYS A 106 -0.08 -4.37 13.24
N LEU A 107 0.77 -4.52 12.22
CA LEU A 107 0.90 -5.80 11.54
C LEU A 107 1.46 -6.87 12.47
N LYS A 108 2.44 -6.50 13.29
CA LYS A 108 2.99 -7.45 14.25
C LYS A 108 1.90 -7.91 15.23
N ALA A 109 1.11 -6.98 15.71
CA ALA A 109 0.03 -7.32 16.63
C ALA A 109 -1.01 -8.21 15.96
N LEU A 110 -1.41 -7.84 14.75
CA LEU A 110 -2.42 -8.59 14.02
C LEU A 110 -1.96 -10.01 13.71
N LEU A 111 -0.72 -10.15 13.30
CA LEU A 111 -0.18 -11.44 12.89
C LEU A 111 0.48 -12.19 14.05
N MET A 112 0.49 -11.59 15.22
CA MET A 112 1.03 -12.20 16.44
C MET A 112 2.50 -12.57 16.29
N ILE A 113 3.26 -11.68 15.69
CA ILE A 113 4.69 -11.86 15.48
C ILE A 113 5.42 -11.12 16.59
N SER A 114 6.39 -11.79 17.21
CA SER A 114 7.15 -11.14 18.29
C SER A 114 8.25 -10.26 17.79
#